data_c505a574192af13a694ba9f252f0381b
#
_entry.id   c505a574192af13a694ba9f252f0381b
#
_cell.length_a   1.000
_cell.length_b   1.000
_cell.length_c   1.000
_cell.angle_alpha   90.00
_cell.angle_beta   90.00
_cell.angle_gamma   90.00
#
_symmetry.space_group_name_H-M   'P 1'
#
loop_
_entity.id
_entity.type
_entity.pdbx_description
1 polymer ?
#
loop_
_entity_poly.entity_id
_entity_poly.type
_entity_poly.pdbx_seq_one_letter_code
_entity_poly.pdbx_strand_id
1 'polypeptide(L)'
;DYPYGGGAGMLLKVQPVYDNIKAIEEAAPETKKRVILLDPAGKPFDQKMAEEFSTEEHLVFICGHYEGYDERIRSLVTDEVSLGDYVLTGGELGAMVMIDATVRLLPEVLGNQTSAQTDSHSTGLLEHPQYTRPAEFKGMKVPEVLMNGNHKLIEQWQLKESLRRTFQRRPDMLENYPLTEEMQKLLKEIEEEAKAGN
;
A
#
# COMPACT_ATOMS: atom_id res chain seq x y z
N ASP A 1 -26.61 15.92 9.44
CA ASP A 1 -28.08 16.01 9.42
C ASP A 1 -28.69 14.61 9.46
N TYR A 2 -29.99 14.51 9.77
CA TYR A 2 -30.69 13.24 9.85
C TYR A 2 -30.94 12.64 8.45
N PRO A 3 -30.83 11.30 8.29
CA PRO A 3 -31.10 10.66 7.01
C PRO A 3 -32.59 10.71 6.62
N TYR A 4 -32.86 10.97 5.35
CA TYR A 4 -34.20 10.69 4.80
C TYR A 4 -34.49 9.19 4.92
N GLY A 5 -35.74 8.86 5.19
CA GLY A 5 -36.16 7.47 5.43
C GLY A 5 -36.04 7.02 6.89
N GLY A 6 -35.49 7.85 7.76
CA GLY A 6 -35.29 7.56 9.19
C GLY A 6 -34.04 6.70 9.41
N GLY A 7 -33.84 6.31 10.65
CA GLY A 7 -32.67 5.55 11.10
C GLY A 7 -31.90 6.29 12.20
N ALA A 8 -30.93 5.59 12.79
CA ALA A 8 -30.08 6.13 13.82
C ALA A 8 -28.94 6.97 13.23
N GLY A 9 -28.49 7.97 13.99
CA GLY A 9 -27.32 8.77 13.66
C GLY A 9 -27.54 9.91 12.67
N MET A 10 -26.44 10.41 12.14
CA MET A 10 -26.43 11.57 11.23
C MET A 10 -25.53 11.31 10.03
N LEU A 11 -25.78 12.05 8.93
CA LEU A 11 -24.98 12.03 7.71
C LEU A 11 -24.31 13.39 7.48
N LEU A 12 -23.16 13.38 6.86
CA LEU A 12 -22.54 14.59 6.31
C LEU A 12 -23.39 15.11 5.12
N LYS A 13 -23.64 16.40 5.12
CA LYS A 13 -24.39 17.07 4.06
C LYS A 13 -23.53 17.30 2.82
N VAL A 14 -24.15 17.23 1.63
CA VAL A 14 -23.45 17.45 0.37
C VAL A 14 -22.97 18.89 0.19
N GLN A 15 -23.77 19.90 0.59
CA GLN A 15 -23.43 21.30 0.34
C GLN A 15 -22.09 21.76 0.95
N PRO A 16 -21.79 21.50 2.23
CA PRO A 16 -20.50 21.89 2.81
C PRO A 16 -19.31 21.23 2.10
N VAL A 17 -19.45 19.99 1.65
CA VAL A 17 -18.39 19.28 0.91
C VAL A 17 -18.21 19.91 -0.47
N TYR A 18 -19.28 20.20 -1.17
CA TYR A 18 -19.23 20.89 -2.46
C TYR A 18 -18.57 22.26 -2.35
N ASP A 19 -18.94 23.07 -1.37
CA ASP A 19 -18.38 24.41 -1.14
C ASP A 19 -16.89 24.36 -0.85
N ASN A 20 -16.44 23.35 -0.06
CA ASN A 20 -15.03 23.12 0.22
C ASN A 20 -14.23 22.75 -1.04
N ILE A 21 -14.73 21.79 -1.84
CA ILE A 21 -14.07 21.39 -3.09
C ILE A 21 -13.94 22.58 -4.02
N LYS A 22 -15.02 23.37 -4.16
CA LYS A 22 -15.02 24.58 -4.97
C LYS A 22 -13.97 25.60 -4.49
N ALA A 23 -13.89 25.83 -3.19
CA ALA A 23 -12.87 26.72 -2.61
C ALA A 23 -11.44 26.23 -2.88
N ILE A 24 -11.19 24.92 -2.82
CA ILE A 24 -9.89 24.33 -3.16
C ILE A 24 -9.56 24.53 -4.64
N GLU A 25 -10.54 24.35 -5.54
CA GLU A 25 -10.37 24.58 -6.97
C GLU A 25 -10.05 26.04 -7.28
N GLU A 26 -10.74 26.97 -6.62
CA GLU A 26 -10.52 28.41 -6.78
C GLU A 26 -9.14 28.85 -6.23
N ALA A 27 -8.66 28.21 -5.15
CA ALA A 27 -7.35 28.51 -4.55
C ALA A 27 -6.16 28.00 -5.38
N ALA A 28 -6.34 26.94 -6.16
CA ALA A 28 -5.28 26.33 -6.98
C ALA A 28 -5.85 25.86 -8.34
N PRO A 29 -6.33 26.79 -9.21
CA PRO A 29 -7.01 26.43 -10.45
C PRO A 29 -6.09 25.80 -11.47
N GLU A 30 -4.78 26.00 -11.37
CA GLU A 30 -3.74 25.49 -12.27
C GLU A 30 -3.41 24.01 -12.06
N THR A 31 -3.76 23.44 -10.90
CA THR A 31 -3.45 22.03 -10.59
C THR A 31 -4.61 21.12 -10.92
N LYS A 32 -4.30 19.98 -11.57
CA LYS A 32 -5.25 18.89 -11.73
C LYS A 32 -5.42 18.14 -10.39
N LYS A 33 -6.65 18.05 -9.91
CA LYS A 33 -6.95 17.43 -8.64
C LYS A 33 -7.46 16.01 -8.79
N ARG A 34 -6.98 15.11 -7.91
CA ARG A 34 -7.66 13.87 -7.58
C ARG A 34 -8.40 14.08 -6.27
N VAL A 35 -9.69 13.89 -6.29
CA VAL A 35 -10.57 14.04 -5.11
C VAL A 35 -10.97 12.65 -4.66
N ILE A 36 -10.44 12.25 -3.51
CA ILE A 36 -10.50 10.88 -3.00
C ILE A 36 -11.46 10.81 -1.83
N LEU A 37 -12.54 10.07 -1.99
CA LEU A 37 -13.48 9.77 -0.94
C LEU A 37 -13.07 8.49 -0.22
N LEU A 38 -12.90 8.55 1.09
CA LEU A 38 -12.66 7.36 1.91
C LEU A 38 -13.99 6.68 2.21
N ASP A 39 -14.13 5.47 1.72
CA ASP A 39 -15.36 4.70 1.84
C ASP A 39 -15.08 3.20 1.88
N PRO A 40 -15.68 2.43 2.81
CA PRO A 40 -15.58 0.97 2.84
C PRO A 40 -16.00 0.27 1.54
N ALA A 41 -16.88 0.90 0.75
CA ALA A 41 -17.33 0.39 -0.55
C ALA A 41 -16.40 0.75 -1.71
N GLY A 42 -15.34 1.52 -1.48
CA GLY A 42 -14.38 1.94 -2.48
C GLY A 42 -13.43 0.84 -2.93
N LYS A 43 -12.65 1.15 -3.96
CA LYS A 43 -11.55 0.28 -4.40
C LYS A 43 -10.52 0.11 -3.29
N PRO A 44 -10.08 -1.12 -2.98
CA PRO A 44 -9.04 -1.35 -1.96
C PRO A 44 -7.74 -0.62 -2.29
N PHE A 45 -7.21 0.11 -1.31
CA PHE A 45 -5.92 0.78 -1.40
C PHE A 45 -4.77 -0.23 -1.35
N ASP A 46 -3.82 -0.09 -2.25
CA ASP A 46 -2.61 -0.91 -2.32
C ASP A 46 -1.39 -0.07 -2.70
N GLN A 47 -0.21 -0.68 -2.73
CA GLN A 47 1.04 -0.02 -3.08
C GLN A 47 1.01 0.59 -4.49
N LYS A 48 0.38 -0.10 -5.45
CA LYS A 48 0.25 0.38 -6.83
C LYS A 48 -0.58 1.67 -6.90
N MET A 49 -1.64 1.77 -6.10
CA MET A 49 -2.44 3.00 -6.01
C MET A 49 -1.64 4.13 -5.36
N ALA A 50 -0.81 3.84 -4.34
CA ALA A 50 0.10 4.83 -3.76
C ALA A 50 1.11 5.36 -4.78
N GLU A 51 1.67 4.49 -5.62
CA GLU A 51 2.55 4.87 -6.73
C GLU A 51 1.84 5.78 -7.74
N GLU A 52 0.60 5.44 -8.13
CA GLU A 52 -0.23 6.27 -8.99
C GLU A 52 -0.47 7.65 -8.38
N PHE A 53 -0.88 7.71 -7.12
CA PHE A 53 -1.11 8.98 -6.42
C PHE A 53 0.16 9.82 -6.27
N SER A 54 1.32 9.20 -6.14
CA SER A 54 2.60 9.92 -6.02
C SER A 54 2.98 10.70 -7.28
N THR A 55 2.37 10.40 -8.42
CA THR A 55 2.59 11.12 -9.69
C THR A 55 1.60 12.27 -9.92
N GLU A 56 0.60 12.41 -9.07
CA GLU A 56 -0.44 13.43 -9.21
C GLU A 56 0.01 14.79 -8.66
N GLU A 57 -0.54 15.86 -9.22
CA GLU A 57 -0.18 17.23 -8.85
C GLU A 57 -0.82 17.66 -7.52
N HIS A 58 -2.07 17.22 -7.27
CA HIS A 58 -2.84 17.66 -6.12
C HIS A 58 -3.84 16.58 -5.68
N LEU A 59 -3.69 16.12 -4.45
CA LEU A 59 -4.60 15.16 -3.82
C LEU A 59 -5.50 15.86 -2.81
N VAL A 60 -6.78 15.59 -2.88
CA VAL A 60 -7.79 16.07 -1.92
C VAL A 60 -8.47 14.85 -1.32
N PHE A 61 -8.48 14.74 0.01
CA PHE A 61 -9.13 13.64 0.73
C PHE A 61 -10.41 14.10 1.39
N ILE A 62 -11.51 13.39 1.16
CA ILE A 62 -12.76 13.57 1.88
C ILE A 62 -12.89 12.49 2.94
N CYS A 63 -12.87 12.91 4.20
CA CYS A 63 -12.96 12.04 5.36
C CYS A 63 -14.39 12.06 5.92
N GLY A 64 -15.07 10.93 5.89
CA GLY A 64 -16.40 10.75 6.44
C GLY A 64 -16.39 10.64 7.96
N HIS A 65 -17.54 10.91 8.56
CA HIS A 65 -17.85 10.74 9.98
C HIS A 65 -19.28 10.24 10.16
N TYR A 66 -19.64 9.93 11.41
CA TYR A 66 -20.98 9.49 11.79
C TYR A 66 -21.40 8.20 11.06
N GLU A 67 -22.64 8.15 10.59
CA GLU A 67 -23.17 6.99 9.82
C GLU A 67 -22.82 7.04 8.33
N GLY A 68 -22.06 8.07 7.93
CA GLY A 68 -21.65 8.26 6.53
C GLY A 68 -21.97 9.65 6.00
N TYR A 69 -22.22 9.72 4.71
CA TYR A 69 -22.42 10.98 3.98
C TYR A 69 -23.57 10.83 2.95
N ASP A 70 -24.08 11.98 2.56
CA ASP A 70 -25.08 12.05 1.48
C ASP A 70 -24.51 11.42 0.19
N GLU A 71 -25.27 10.53 -0.42
CA GLU A 71 -24.85 9.77 -1.62
C GLU A 71 -24.42 10.67 -2.78
N ARG A 72 -24.96 11.89 -2.87
CA ARG A 72 -24.62 12.84 -3.93
C ARG A 72 -23.17 13.36 -3.83
N ILE A 73 -22.50 13.20 -2.70
CA ILE A 73 -21.05 13.48 -2.55
C ILE A 73 -20.23 12.66 -3.52
N ARG A 74 -20.65 11.44 -3.87
CA ARG A 74 -19.96 10.58 -4.85
C ARG A 74 -19.83 11.23 -6.24
N SER A 75 -20.76 12.10 -6.62
CA SER A 75 -20.67 12.83 -7.88
C SER A 75 -19.58 13.90 -7.91
N LEU A 76 -19.03 14.25 -6.77
CA LEU A 76 -18.00 15.30 -6.62
C LEU A 76 -16.57 14.75 -6.61
N VAL A 77 -16.39 13.42 -6.60
CA VAL A 77 -15.09 12.78 -6.42
C VAL A 77 -14.59 12.12 -7.68
N THR A 78 -13.28 11.96 -7.78
CA THR A 78 -12.62 11.20 -8.86
C THR A 78 -12.37 9.75 -8.48
N ASP A 79 -12.25 9.47 -7.19
CA ASP A 79 -11.90 8.16 -6.64
C ASP A 79 -12.68 7.87 -5.36
N GLU A 80 -13.09 6.63 -5.21
CA GLU A 80 -13.63 6.07 -3.97
C GLU A 80 -12.69 4.96 -3.53
N VAL A 81 -12.09 5.10 -2.34
CA VAL A 81 -11.00 4.24 -1.88
C VAL A 81 -11.29 3.70 -0.49
N SER A 82 -11.16 2.38 -0.35
CA SER A 82 -11.24 1.68 0.92
C SER A 82 -9.84 1.42 1.47
N LEU A 83 -9.65 1.67 2.77
CA LEU A 83 -8.43 1.29 3.47
C LEU A 83 -8.32 -0.23 3.67
N GLY A 84 -9.44 -0.92 3.81
CA GLY A 84 -9.54 -2.36 4.07
C GLY A 84 -10.95 -2.75 4.50
N ASP A 85 -11.16 -4.03 4.71
CA ASP A 85 -12.46 -4.62 5.05
C ASP A 85 -12.77 -4.47 6.55
N TYR A 86 -12.82 -3.25 7.04
CA TYR A 86 -13.17 -2.87 8.40
C TYR A 86 -13.65 -1.42 8.44
N VAL A 87 -14.30 -1.04 9.52
CA VAL A 87 -14.88 0.29 9.71
C VAL A 87 -14.15 1.05 10.82
N LEU A 88 -13.81 2.30 10.55
CA LEU A 88 -13.25 3.25 11.50
C LEU A 88 -14.31 4.28 11.90
N THR A 89 -14.08 5.00 13.00
CA THR A 89 -15.00 6.06 13.46
C THR A 89 -15.00 7.30 12.56
N GLY A 90 -13.96 7.47 11.73
CA GLY A 90 -13.80 8.56 10.77
C GLY A 90 -12.77 8.23 9.71
N GLY A 91 -12.74 9.01 8.64
CA GLY A 91 -11.84 8.77 7.49
C GLY A 91 -10.41 9.29 7.68
N GLU A 92 -10.14 10.07 8.72
CA GLU A 92 -8.86 10.78 8.88
C GLU A 92 -7.67 9.83 9.03
N LEU A 93 -7.79 8.76 9.82
CA LEU A 93 -6.72 7.77 9.96
C LEU A 93 -6.45 7.05 8.65
N GLY A 94 -7.49 6.72 7.89
CA GLY A 94 -7.36 6.15 6.55
C GLY A 94 -6.64 7.09 5.59
N ALA A 95 -6.99 8.37 5.60
CA ALA A 95 -6.31 9.40 4.81
C ALA A 95 -4.83 9.52 5.21
N MET A 96 -4.52 9.51 6.50
CA MET A 96 -3.13 9.56 6.99
C MET A 96 -2.30 8.36 6.50
N VAL A 97 -2.86 7.15 6.52
CA VAL A 97 -2.20 5.95 6.00
C VAL A 97 -1.92 6.08 4.50
N MET A 98 -2.91 6.53 3.73
CA MET A 98 -2.76 6.72 2.28
C MET A 98 -1.76 7.82 1.94
N ILE A 99 -1.75 8.92 2.68
CA ILE A 99 -0.80 10.03 2.53
C ILE A 99 0.61 9.55 2.84
N ASP A 100 0.83 8.84 3.93
CA ASP A 100 2.15 8.32 4.31
C ASP A 100 2.69 7.36 3.24
N ALA A 101 1.88 6.38 2.80
CA ALA A 101 2.26 5.44 1.76
C ALA A 101 2.60 6.13 0.42
N THR A 102 1.95 7.25 0.11
CA THR A 102 2.13 8.01 -1.13
C THR A 102 3.33 8.95 -1.05
N VAL A 103 3.42 9.75 0.02
CA VAL A 103 4.42 10.82 0.18
C VAL A 103 5.83 10.24 0.32
N ARG A 104 6.00 9.08 0.96
CA ARG A 104 7.31 8.41 1.06
C ARG A 104 7.90 8.01 -0.30
N LEU A 105 7.08 7.95 -1.36
CA LEU A 105 7.52 7.65 -2.73
C LEU A 105 8.02 8.89 -3.49
N LEU A 106 7.77 10.09 -2.98
CA LEU A 106 8.25 11.32 -3.59
C LEU A 106 9.78 11.43 -3.45
N PRO A 107 10.47 12.03 -4.45
CA PRO A 107 11.90 12.27 -4.37
C PRO A 107 12.29 13.03 -3.08
N GLU A 108 13.40 12.66 -2.48
CA GLU A 108 14.01 13.32 -1.30
C GLU A 108 13.20 13.27 0.00
N VAL A 109 12.05 12.60 0.04
CA VAL A 109 11.26 12.44 1.28
C VAL A 109 11.90 11.41 2.21
N LEU A 110 12.39 10.29 1.67
CA LEU A 110 13.18 9.32 2.42
C LEU A 110 14.67 9.60 2.24
N GLY A 111 15.45 9.43 3.32
CA GLY A 111 16.92 9.61 3.28
C GLY A 111 17.64 8.62 2.36
N ASN A 112 17.01 7.50 2.02
CA ASN A 112 17.50 6.52 1.05
C ASN A 112 16.36 6.18 0.06
N GLN A 113 16.44 6.70 -1.15
CA GLN A 113 15.43 6.47 -2.19
C GLN A 113 15.37 5.01 -2.66
N THR A 114 16.46 4.26 -2.53
CA THR A 114 16.51 2.85 -2.92
C THR A 114 15.62 1.98 -2.03
N SER A 115 15.42 2.35 -0.76
CA SER A 115 14.54 1.64 0.17
C SER A 115 13.12 1.48 -0.35
N ALA A 116 12.53 2.56 -0.86
CA ALA A 116 11.15 2.53 -1.35
C ALA A 116 10.96 1.61 -2.57
N GLN A 117 12.01 1.38 -3.35
CA GLN A 117 11.96 0.54 -4.55
C GLN A 117 12.06 -0.96 -4.25
N THR A 118 12.67 -1.32 -3.12
CA THR A 118 12.94 -2.71 -2.73
C THR A 118 12.02 -3.23 -1.63
N ASP A 119 11.19 -2.39 -1.05
CA ASP A 119 10.21 -2.77 -0.04
C ASP A 119 9.21 -3.82 -0.54
N SER A 120 8.58 -4.53 0.39
CA SER A 120 7.45 -5.42 0.09
C SER A 120 6.39 -4.71 -0.74
N HIS A 121 5.83 -5.40 -1.71
CA HIS A 121 4.85 -4.91 -2.68
C HIS A 121 5.36 -3.94 -3.74
N SER A 122 6.46 -3.21 -3.52
CA SER A 122 7.06 -2.32 -4.55
C SER A 122 7.58 -3.10 -5.75
N THR A 123 8.18 -4.26 -5.50
CA THR A 123 8.61 -5.21 -6.55
C THR A 123 7.50 -6.14 -7.04
N GLY A 124 6.33 -6.11 -6.41
CA GLY A 124 5.25 -7.08 -6.58
C GLY A 124 5.44 -8.36 -5.77
N LEU A 125 6.50 -8.47 -4.98
CA LEU A 125 6.80 -9.57 -4.07
C LEU A 125 6.93 -9.07 -2.63
N LEU A 126 6.94 -9.99 -1.67
CA LEU A 126 7.34 -9.67 -0.31
C LEU A 126 8.86 -9.53 -0.23
N GLU A 127 9.33 -8.61 0.60
CA GLU A 127 10.74 -8.40 0.84
C GLU A 127 11.38 -9.62 1.51
N HIS A 128 12.65 -9.89 1.15
CA HIS A 128 13.47 -10.92 1.80
C HIS A 128 13.72 -10.60 3.28
N PRO A 129 14.05 -11.61 4.13
CA PRO A 129 14.43 -11.36 5.51
C PRO A 129 15.72 -10.55 5.59
N GLN A 130 15.74 -9.61 6.53
CA GLN A 130 16.91 -8.78 6.81
C GLN A 130 17.49 -9.13 8.17
N TYR A 131 18.80 -8.98 8.32
CA TYR A 131 19.57 -9.28 9.52
C TYR A 131 20.46 -8.12 9.87
N THR A 132 20.63 -7.88 11.17
CA THR A 132 21.58 -6.92 11.73
C THR A 132 22.34 -7.53 12.90
N ARG A 133 23.19 -6.76 13.56
CA ARG A 133 23.96 -7.20 14.74
C ARG A 133 23.05 -7.53 15.92
N PRO A 134 23.43 -8.51 16.75
CA PRO A 134 24.64 -9.35 16.69
C PRO A 134 24.55 -10.47 15.64
N ALA A 135 25.71 -11.03 15.25
CA ALA A 135 25.77 -12.12 14.27
C ALA A 135 25.11 -13.43 14.77
N GLU A 136 24.98 -13.60 16.08
CA GLU A 136 24.27 -14.70 16.72
C GLU A 136 23.43 -14.20 17.89
N PHE A 137 22.18 -14.62 17.94
CA PHE A 137 21.25 -14.32 19.03
C PHE A 137 20.51 -15.59 19.47
N LYS A 138 20.74 -16.03 20.69
CA LYS A 138 20.11 -17.25 21.27
C LYS A 138 20.23 -18.49 20.37
N GLY A 139 21.41 -18.71 19.80
CA GLY A 139 21.69 -19.82 18.90
C GLY A 139 21.25 -19.61 17.45
N MET A 140 20.52 -18.54 17.15
CA MET A 140 20.11 -18.16 15.80
C MET A 140 21.20 -17.31 15.14
N LYS A 141 21.70 -17.77 14.02
CA LYS A 141 22.82 -17.13 13.29
C LYS A 141 22.33 -16.39 12.05
N VAL A 142 23.01 -15.29 11.75
CA VAL A 142 22.88 -14.64 10.44
C VAL A 142 23.35 -15.62 9.36
N PRO A 143 22.63 -15.76 8.22
CA PRO A 143 23.07 -16.60 7.11
C PRO A 143 24.47 -16.22 6.62
N GLU A 144 25.34 -17.22 6.45
CA GLU A 144 26.75 -16.99 6.07
C GLU A 144 26.90 -16.25 4.74
N VAL A 145 25.97 -16.47 3.80
CA VAL A 145 25.97 -15.77 2.51
C VAL A 145 25.93 -14.26 2.66
N LEU A 146 25.30 -13.73 3.71
CA LEU A 146 25.21 -12.29 3.98
C LEU A 146 26.50 -11.70 4.57
N MET A 147 27.42 -12.56 5.01
CA MET A 147 28.67 -12.17 5.68
C MET A 147 29.91 -12.33 4.80
N ASN A 148 29.79 -12.95 3.63
CA ASN A 148 30.94 -13.28 2.79
C ASN A 148 31.38 -12.17 1.80
N GLY A 149 30.62 -11.07 1.69
CA GLY A 149 30.95 -9.94 0.81
C GLY A 149 30.74 -10.21 -0.69
N ASN A 150 30.24 -11.37 -1.10
CA ASN A 150 29.96 -11.68 -2.49
C ASN A 150 28.56 -11.17 -2.87
N HIS A 151 28.50 -9.97 -3.45
CA HIS A 151 27.25 -9.30 -3.80
C HIS A 151 26.33 -10.13 -4.71
N LYS A 152 26.89 -10.87 -5.66
CA LYS A 152 26.11 -11.72 -6.56
C LYS A 152 25.39 -12.87 -5.83
N LEU A 153 26.08 -13.49 -4.88
CA LEU A 153 25.48 -14.56 -4.07
C LEU A 153 24.45 -13.98 -3.10
N ILE A 154 24.70 -12.78 -2.57
CA ILE A 154 23.74 -12.07 -1.69
C ILE A 154 22.46 -11.74 -2.46
N GLU A 155 22.56 -11.14 -3.64
CA GLU A 155 21.40 -10.82 -4.49
C GLU A 155 20.58 -12.07 -4.85
N GLN A 156 21.25 -13.14 -5.19
CA GLN A 156 20.62 -14.42 -5.51
C GLN A 156 19.90 -15.03 -4.31
N TRP A 157 20.50 -14.96 -3.13
CA TRP A 157 19.89 -15.38 -1.88
C TRP A 157 18.67 -14.51 -1.53
N GLN A 158 18.79 -13.18 -1.66
CA GLN A 158 17.70 -12.24 -1.41
C GLN A 158 16.51 -12.52 -2.33
N LEU A 159 16.73 -12.74 -3.62
CA LEU A 159 15.68 -13.10 -4.56
C LEU A 159 15.00 -14.42 -4.17
N LYS A 160 15.78 -15.45 -3.84
CA LYS A 160 15.24 -16.75 -3.42
C LYS A 160 14.40 -16.62 -2.15
N GLU A 161 14.85 -15.88 -1.16
CA GLU A 161 14.14 -15.70 0.10
C GLU A 161 12.89 -14.82 -0.04
N SER A 162 12.91 -13.82 -0.94
CA SER A 162 11.73 -13.04 -1.32
C SER A 162 10.67 -13.95 -1.96
N LEU A 163 11.04 -14.77 -2.92
CA LEU A 163 10.15 -15.75 -3.55
C LEU A 163 9.62 -16.78 -2.54
N ARG A 164 10.48 -17.30 -1.67
CA ARG A 164 10.09 -18.23 -0.60
C ARG A 164 9.05 -17.64 0.33
N ARG A 165 9.29 -16.42 0.81
CA ARG A 165 8.38 -15.70 1.71
C ARG A 165 7.03 -15.44 1.05
N THR A 166 7.04 -15.02 -0.22
CA THR A 166 5.84 -14.77 -1.00
C THR A 166 5.06 -16.08 -1.23
N PHE A 167 5.74 -17.13 -1.63
CA PHE A 167 5.14 -18.46 -1.83
C PHE A 167 4.45 -18.98 -0.56
N GLN A 168 5.10 -18.83 0.60
CA GLN A 168 4.58 -19.33 1.86
C GLN A 168 3.45 -18.48 2.46
N ARG A 169 3.49 -17.16 2.29
CA ARG A 169 2.61 -16.23 3.00
C ARG A 169 1.57 -15.57 2.11
N ARG A 170 1.90 -15.32 0.88
CA ARG A 170 1.06 -14.64 -0.10
C ARG A 170 1.17 -15.29 -1.48
N PRO A 171 0.80 -16.58 -1.61
CA PRO A 171 0.87 -17.30 -2.90
C PRO A 171 0.03 -16.63 -3.99
N ASP A 172 -1.04 -15.92 -3.63
CA ASP A 172 -1.85 -15.11 -4.53
C ASP A 172 -1.04 -14.09 -5.34
N MET A 173 0.01 -13.54 -4.76
CA MET A 173 0.88 -12.56 -5.44
C MET A 173 1.71 -13.18 -6.58
N LEU A 174 1.87 -14.50 -6.61
CA LEU A 174 2.62 -15.21 -7.65
C LEU A 174 1.75 -15.67 -8.83
N GLU A 175 0.42 -15.70 -8.70
CA GLU A 175 -0.49 -16.26 -9.71
C GLU A 175 -0.35 -15.61 -11.08
N ASN A 176 -0.16 -14.30 -11.14
CA ASN A 176 0.00 -13.53 -12.38
C ASN A 176 1.32 -12.74 -12.41
N TYR A 177 2.28 -13.10 -11.56
CA TYR A 177 3.57 -12.44 -11.52
C TYR A 177 4.44 -12.83 -12.72
N PRO A 178 5.08 -11.86 -13.40
CA PRO A 178 5.95 -12.14 -14.56
C PRO A 178 7.26 -12.79 -14.09
N LEU A 179 7.27 -14.11 -14.00
CA LEU A 179 8.43 -14.87 -13.55
C LEU A 179 9.48 -14.98 -14.66
N THR A 180 10.72 -14.60 -14.35
CA THR A 180 11.89 -14.90 -15.19
C THR A 180 12.25 -16.38 -15.11
N GLU A 181 13.09 -16.88 -16.03
CA GLU A 181 13.59 -18.26 -15.99
C GLU A 181 14.32 -18.59 -14.68
N GLU A 182 15.10 -17.62 -14.16
CA GLU A 182 15.78 -17.75 -12.87
C GLU A 182 14.77 -17.89 -11.73
N MET A 183 13.74 -17.05 -11.70
CA MET A 183 12.68 -17.10 -10.68
C MET A 183 11.91 -18.42 -10.73
N GLN A 184 11.59 -18.92 -11.91
CA GLN A 184 10.93 -20.22 -12.09
C GLN A 184 11.77 -21.38 -11.53
N LYS A 185 13.08 -21.35 -11.79
CA LYS A 185 14.02 -22.33 -11.23
C LYS A 185 14.07 -22.29 -9.71
N LEU A 186 14.18 -21.08 -9.14
CA LEU A 186 14.20 -20.88 -7.70
C LEU A 186 12.89 -21.31 -7.03
N LEU A 187 11.73 -21.03 -7.63
CA LEU A 187 10.44 -21.47 -7.12
C LEU A 187 10.33 -23.00 -7.10
N LYS A 188 10.82 -23.67 -8.14
CA LYS A 188 10.84 -25.12 -8.17
C LYS A 188 11.70 -25.72 -7.06
N GLU A 189 12.87 -25.14 -6.80
CA GLU A 189 13.71 -25.52 -5.66
C GLU A 189 12.98 -25.33 -4.33
N ILE A 190 12.28 -24.19 -4.15
CA ILE A 190 11.51 -23.88 -2.94
C ILE A 190 10.38 -24.89 -2.72
N GLU A 191 9.67 -25.27 -3.78
CA GLU A 191 8.60 -26.29 -3.72
C GLU A 191 9.14 -27.67 -3.34
N GLU A 192 10.31 -28.06 -3.91
CA GLU A 192 10.97 -29.31 -3.57
C GLU A 192 11.45 -29.35 -2.11
N GLU A 193 12.04 -28.24 -1.63
CA GLU A 193 12.45 -28.09 -0.23
C GLU A 193 11.24 -28.16 0.73
N ALA A 194 10.11 -27.56 0.37
CA ALA A 194 8.89 -27.61 1.17
C ALA A 194 8.31 -29.03 1.26
N LYS A 195 8.40 -29.82 0.20
CA LYS A 195 7.97 -31.23 0.18
C LYS A 195 8.90 -32.15 0.98
N ALA A 196 10.19 -31.83 1.03
CA ALA A 196 11.18 -32.61 1.77
C ALA A 196 11.19 -32.31 3.27
N GLY A 197 10.68 -31.15 3.69
CA GLY A 197 10.60 -30.73 5.10
C GLY A 197 9.30 -31.14 5.83
N ASN A 198 8.37 -31.80 5.13
CA ASN A 198 7.19 -32.45 5.66
C ASN A 198 7.42 -33.97 5.72
#